data_6be4ea29a7a56cf72b7ecc564793f66a
#
_entry.id   6be4ea29a7a56cf72b7ecc564793f66a
#
_cell.length_a   1.000
_cell.length_b   1.000
_cell.length_c   1.000
_cell.angle_alpha   90.00
_cell.angle_beta   90.00
_cell.angle_gamma   90.00
#
_symmetry.space_group_name_H-M   'P 1'
#
loop_
_entity.id
_entity.type
_entity.pdbx_description
1 polymer ?
#
loop_
_entity_poly.entity_id
_entity_poly.type
_entity_poly.pdbx_seq_one_letter_code
_entity_poly.pdbx_strand_id
1 'polypeptide(L)'
;STPKPSRHMSSTLAVCAARGTHGFAPLGPRFAATTRGGRPVVTASHTTANHNNSNDKHRRKVVASLRASKLSPVPTHFPSAAAATADSDSAAPPDMSARTVFALDFDGVVCDSEPESSISGWKHGVQLWPDVFPAPSSAASDADMARVLHGLKVVRPVIETGFENTLLARALFERLPGYAAEDIVADWGGLLPGLMARWKLDRAEMVRGYGKIRDDWMAADMQGWLEPNLIYPGVAEACIAAEESPACAVFIVTTKQARFASAIMEQKGNLHIPPERVFSQTVSGLPKTEVLTDLAAAAAPSARLVFVEDKMSTLEKVCAAEGLETWELFLVDWGYNTAAERARAVDNPRINLISVDDFVTMLRDAAVAA
;
A
#
# COMPACT_ATOMS: atom_id res chain seq x y z
N SER A 1 -13.06 67.03 -2.11
CA SER A 1 -14.34 66.97 -2.83
C SER A 1 -14.81 65.54 -2.95
N THR A 2 -15.64 65.13 -2.00
CA THR A 2 -16.54 63.96 -2.11
C THR A 2 -17.77 64.38 -2.91
N PRO A 3 -18.52 63.43 -3.54
CA PRO A 3 -19.69 62.89 -2.85
C PRO A 3 -19.94 61.36 -3.07
N LYS A 4 -20.59 60.77 -2.08
CA LYS A 4 -21.48 59.62 -2.09
C LYS A 4 -22.91 60.02 -2.56
N PRO A 5 -23.95 59.11 -2.54
CA PRO A 5 -24.18 57.72 -3.00
C PRO A 5 -25.50 57.55 -3.78
N SER A 6 -25.84 56.35 -4.28
CA SER A 6 -27.24 55.88 -4.48
C SER A 6 -27.22 54.35 -4.67
N ARG A 7 -27.84 53.54 -3.89
CA ARG A 7 -29.16 53.05 -3.50
C ARG A 7 -29.93 52.28 -4.57
N HIS A 8 -30.24 51.02 -4.15
CA HIS A 8 -31.39 50.13 -4.44
C HIS A 8 -31.47 49.47 -5.80
N MET A 9 -31.63 48.12 -5.82
CA MET A 9 -32.94 47.47 -5.66
C MET A 9 -32.80 45.96 -5.41
N SER A 10 -33.56 45.51 -4.40
CA SER A 10 -33.94 44.10 -4.17
C SER A 10 -34.92 43.64 -5.27
N SER A 11 -34.88 42.36 -5.62
CA SER A 11 -36.08 41.66 -6.10
C SER A 11 -36.08 40.21 -5.59
N THR A 12 -37.00 40.00 -4.66
CA THR A 12 -37.55 38.75 -4.16
C THR A 12 -38.58 38.21 -5.16
N LEU A 13 -38.56 36.90 -5.40
CA LEU A 13 -39.72 36.13 -5.94
C LEU A 13 -39.48 34.69 -5.49
N ALA A 14 -40.11 34.18 -4.48
CA ALA A 14 -41.45 33.68 -4.21
C ALA A 14 -41.78 32.38 -4.99
N VAL A 15 -41.66 31.28 -4.28
CA VAL A 15 -42.55 30.11 -4.04
C VAL A 15 -43.61 29.82 -5.12
N CYS A 16 -43.59 28.58 -5.59
CA CYS A 16 -44.86 27.87 -5.90
C CYS A 16 -44.70 26.37 -5.55
N ALA A 17 -45.44 25.94 -4.54
CA ALA A 17 -45.69 24.55 -4.19
C ALA A 17 -46.88 24.02 -5.00
N ALA A 18 -46.79 22.83 -5.52
CA ALA A 18 -47.94 22.06 -5.99
C ALA A 18 -47.89 20.64 -5.43
N ARG A 19 -48.84 20.32 -4.60
CA ARG A 19 -49.18 18.98 -4.07
C ARG A 19 -49.86 18.15 -5.15
N GLY A 20 -49.52 16.86 -5.23
CA GLY A 20 -50.28 15.86 -5.97
C GLY A 20 -50.13 14.51 -5.28
N THR A 21 -51.16 14.19 -4.49
CA THR A 21 -51.35 12.89 -3.84
C THR A 21 -51.99 11.90 -4.82
N HIS A 22 -51.38 10.73 -5.02
CA HIS A 22 -52.13 9.52 -5.34
C HIS A 22 -51.42 8.32 -4.74
N GLY A 23 -52.10 7.66 -3.81
CA GLY A 23 -51.68 6.40 -3.22
C GLY A 23 -52.02 5.20 -4.10
N PHE A 24 -51.21 4.19 -4.04
CA PHE A 24 -51.58 2.84 -4.39
C PHE A 24 -50.97 1.87 -3.36
N ALA A 25 -51.86 1.02 -2.81
CA ALA A 25 -51.58 0.02 -1.82
C ALA A 25 -50.97 -1.24 -2.47
N PRO A 26 -50.25 -2.10 -1.67
CA PRO A 26 -49.57 -3.26 -2.21
C PRO A 26 -50.45 -4.51 -2.23
N LEU A 27 -50.37 -5.29 -3.31
CA LEU A 27 -50.91 -6.63 -3.43
C LEU A 27 -49.78 -7.65 -3.24
N GLY A 28 -49.81 -8.41 -2.14
CA GLY A 28 -48.98 -9.59 -1.94
C GLY A 28 -49.68 -10.86 -2.45
N PRO A 29 -48.93 -11.85 -2.92
CA PRO A 29 -49.50 -13.19 -3.13
C PRO A 29 -49.22 -14.10 -1.93
N ARG A 30 -50.28 -14.77 -1.53
CA ARG A 30 -50.34 -15.82 -0.50
C ARG A 30 -49.75 -17.12 -1.04
N PHE A 31 -48.89 -17.76 -0.25
CA PHE A 31 -48.47 -19.14 -0.48
C PHE A 31 -49.45 -20.11 0.21
N ALA A 32 -49.89 -21.10 -0.54
CA ALA A 32 -50.55 -22.28 -0.03
C ALA A 32 -49.57 -23.44 0.08
N ALA A 33 -49.51 -24.05 1.25
CA ALA A 33 -48.74 -25.26 1.52
C ALA A 33 -49.53 -26.50 1.10
N THR A 34 -48.86 -27.43 0.42
CA THR A 34 -49.34 -28.85 0.34
C THR A 34 -48.16 -29.77 0.60
N THR A 35 -48.37 -30.62 1.60
CA THR A 35 -47.56 -31.76 2.05
C THR A 35 -47.87 -33.01 1.26
N ARG A 36 -46.84 -33.84 0.99
CA ARG A 36 -46.75 -35.32 0.87
C ARG A 36 -45.62 -35.64 -0.09
N GLY A 37 -44.56 -36.42 0.20
CA GLY A 37 -44.53 -37.71 0.87
C GLY A 37 -43.95 -38.70 -0.13
N GLY A 38 -42.78 -39.32 0.11
CA GLY A 38 -42.33 -40.47 -0.70
C GLY A 38 -40.81 -40.53 -0.94
N ARG A 39 -40.12 -41.32 -0.09
CA ARG A 39 -38.79 -41.87 -0.40
C ARG A 39 -38.91 -43.00 -1.42
N PRO A 40 -37.90 -43.24 -2.27
CA PRO A 40 -37.43 -44.61 -2.45
C PRO A 40 -35.95 -44.77 -2.13
N VAL A 41 -35.67 -45.86 -1.48
CA VAL A 41 -34.38 -46.51 -1.24
C VAL A 41 -33.96 -47.17 -2.55
N VAL A 42 -32.70 -46.99 -2.98
CA VAL A 42 -32.07 -47.83 -3.99
C VAL A 42 -30.71 -48.30 -3.46
N THR A 43 -30.63 -49.61 -3.40
CA THR A 43 -29.54 -50.45 -2.95
C THR A 43 -28.35 -50.42 -3.90
N ALA A 44 -27.14 -50.47 -3.29
CA ALA A 44 -25.87 -50.67 -3.98
C ALA A 44 -25.77 -52.06 -4.64
N SER A 45 -25.17 -52.08 -5.82
CA SER A 45 -24.62 -53.32 -6.41
C SER A 45 -23.18 -53.04 -6.81
N HIS A 46 -22.27 -53.77 -6.20
CA HIS A 46 -20.86 -53.87 -6.60
C HIS A 46 -20.73 -54.60 -7.93
N THR A 47 -19.98 -54.03 -8.85
CA THR A 47 -19.38 -54.81 -9.95
C THR A 47 -17.94 -54.29 -10.16
N THR A 48 -17.02 -55.17 -9.83
CA THR A 48 -15.58 -55.05 -10.13
C THR A 48 -15.38 -55.30 -11.62
N ALA A 49 -14.71 -54.38 -12.30
CA ALA A 49 -14.09 -54.62 -13.60
C ALA A 49 -12.69 -54.03 -13.65
N ASN A 50 -11.76 -54.93 -13.73
CA ASN A 50 -10.35 -54.77 -13.96
C ASN A 50 -10.12 -54.31 -15.40
N HIS A 51 -9.45 -53.18 -15.66
CA HIS A 51 -8.83 -52.90 -16.97
C HIS A 51 -7.46 -52.24 -16.83
N ASN A 52 -6.50 -52.95 -17.30
CA ASN A 52 -5.07 -52.76 -17.50
C ASN A 52 -4.67 -51.41 -18.14
N ASN A 53 -3.77 -50.70 -17.53
CA ASN A 53 -2.38 -50.44 -17.85
C ASN A 53 -2.00 -50.30 -19.35
N SER A 54 -2.00 -49.05 -19.88
CA SER A 54 -1.18 -48.68 -21.06
C SER A 54 -0.76 -47.17 -21.12
N ASN A 55 -1.02 -46.35 -20.11
CA ASN A 55 -0.69 -44.90 -20.13
C ASN A 55 0.55 -44.48 -19.32
N ASP A 56 1.29 -45.43 -18.72
CA ASP A 56 2.47 -45.11 -17.88
C ASP A 56 3.79 -45.04 -18.66
N LYS A 57 3.80 -45.43 -19.93
CA LYS A 57 5.02 -45.35 -20.79
C LYS A 57 5.20 -44.03 -21.52
N HIS A 58 4.16 -43.21 -21.66
CA HIS A 58 4.28 -41.89 -22.29
C HIS A 58 4.72 -40.79 -21.38
N ARG A 59 4.49 -40.93 -20.06
CA ARG A 59 4.86 -39.94 -19.05
C ARG A 59 6.35 -39.93 -18.69
N ARG A 60 7.07 -41.04 -18.91
CA ARG A 60 8.51 -41.15 -18.64
C ARG A 60 9.42 -40.66 -19.77
N LYS A 61 8.91 -40.45 -20.99
CA LYS A 61 9.70 -39.94 -22.12
C LYS A 61 9.74 -38.40 -22.21
N VAL A 62 8.83 -37.68 -21.60
CA VAL A 62 8.80 -36.20 -21.64
C VAL A 62 9.72 -35.59 -20.59
N VAL A 63 10.03 -36.30 -19.50
CA VAL A 63 10.94 -35.80 -18.44
C VAL A 63 12.42 -35.98 -18.76
N ALA A 64 12.77 -36.81 -19.76
CA ALA A 64 14.16 -37.07 -20.13
C ALA A 64 14.71 -36.14 -21.21
N SER A 65 13.87 -35.36 -21.91
CA SER A 65 14.28 -34.47 -23.02
C SER A 65 14.62 -33.03 -22.61
N LEU A 66 14.47 -32.64 -21.32
CA LEU A 66 14.78 -31.30 -20.82
C LEU A 66 16.13 -31.19 -20.08
N ARG A 67 17.00 -32.20 -20.21
CA ARG A 67 18.32 -32.21 -19.53
C ARG A 67 19.55 -32.04 -20.43
N ALA A 68 19.41 -31.51 -21.63
CA ALA A 68 20.56 -31.27 -22.49
C ALA A 68 20.44 -29.96 -23.29
N SER A 69 20.52 -28.83 -22.60
CA SER A 69 20.93 -27.57 -23.25
C SER A 69 21.87 -26.87 -22.26
N LYS A 70 23.16 -27.00 -22.56
CA LYS A 70 24.22 -26.24 -21.90
C LYS A 70 24.12 -24.80 -22.35
N LEU A 71 23.54 -23.92 -21.52
CA LEU A 71 23.75 -22.49 -21.60
C LEU A 71 24.76 -22.10 -20.54
N SER A 72 25.80 -21.41 -20.96
CA SER A 72 26.88 -20.86 -20.13
C SER A 72 26.31 -19.95 -19.04
N PRO A 73 26.85 -19.97 -17.81
CA PRO A 73 26.34 -19.14 -16.73
C PRO A 73 26.74 -17.68 -16.96
N VAL A 74 25.74 -16.82 -17.04
CA VAL A 74 25.87 -15.37 -16.79
C VAL A 74 26.14 -15.22 -15.29
N PRO A 75 27.08 -14.39 -14.83
CA PRO A 75 27.38 -14.26 -13.40
C PRO A 75 26.24 -13.50 -12.70
N THR A 76 25.36 -14.26 -12.06
CA THR A 76 24.36 -13.75 -11.11
C THR A 76 24.98 -13.70 -9.73
N HIS A 77 25.66 -12.63 -9.39
CA HIS A 77 25.96 -12.29 -8.01
C HIS A 77 25.04 -11.14 -7.58
N PHE A 78 23.81 -11.51 -7.19
CA PHE A 78 23.05 -10.78 -6.19
C PHE A 78 23.13 -11.62 -4.91
N PRO A 79 23.47 -11.05 -3.75
CA PRO A 79 23.49 -11.82 -2.51
C PRO A 79 22.07 -12.27 -2.18
N SER A 80 21.89 -13.58 -2.12
CA SER A 80 20.70 -14.25 -1.60
C SER A 80 20.45 -13.77 -0.17
N ALA A 81 19.23 -13.30 0.12
CA ALA A 81 18.77 -12.95 1.46
C ALA A 81 18.47 -14.21 2.31
N ALA A 82 19.45 -15.13 2.37
CA ALA A 82 19.45 -16.25 3.30
C ALA A 82 20.84 -16.29 3.94
N ALA A 83 20.87 -16.02 5.25
CA ALA A 83 22.02 -15.98 6.14
C ALA A 83 22.77 -14.63 6.21
N ALA A 84 22.12 -13.60 6.74
CA ALA A 84 22.83 -12.64 7.55
C ALA A 84 22.98 -13.24 8.96
N THR A 85 23.89 -14.23 9.08
CA THR A 85 24.53 -14.49 10.35
C THR A 85 25.47 -13.32 10.60
N ALA A 86 25.26 -12.69 11.74
CA ALA A 86 26.05 -11.61 12.29
C ALA A 86 27.56 -11.83 12.13
N ASP A 87 28.18 -11.17 11.16
CA ASP A 87 29.49 -10.61 11.34
C ASP A 87 29.26 -9.17 11.82
N SER A 88 29.41 -9.00 13.14
CA SER A 88 29.42 -7.71 13.79
C SER A 88 30.75 -7.01 13.50
N ASP A 89 31.00 -6.61 12.28
CA ASP A 89 31.78 -5.42 12.02
C ASP A 89 30.86 -4.24 12.31
N SER A 90 31.05 -3.64 13.48
CA SER A 90 30.31 -2.49 13.94
C SER A 90 30.54 -1.36 12.93
N ALA A 91 29.61 -1.22 11.98
CA ALA A 91 29.45 0.06 11.31
C ALA A 91 29.29 1.10 12.43
N ALA A 92 30.14 2.11 12.43
CA ALA A 92 30.01 3.21 13.39
C ALA A 92 28.57 3.73 13.30
N PRO A 93 27.92 4.01 14.44
CA PRO A 93 26.59 4.58 14.41
C PRO A 93 26.58 5.78 13.47
N PRO A 94 25.53 5.98 12.67
CA PRO A 94 25.45 7.12 11.77
C PRO A 94 25.77 8.39 12.55
N ASP A 95 26.57 9.28 11.94
CA ASP A 95 26.91 10.55 12.58
C ASP A 95 25.62 11.34 12.84
N MET A 96 25.18 11.35 14.10
CA MET A 96 23.97 12.02 14.58
C MET A 96 24.28 13.41 15.11
N SER A 97 25.43 14.01 14.72
CA SER A 97 25.79 15.40 15.03
C SER A 97 25.00 16.43 14.20
N ALA A 98 24.19 15.97 13.24
CA ALA A 98 23.33 16.80 12.41
C ALA A 98 22.42 17.72 13.23
N ARG A 99 22.21 18.94 12.74
CA ARG A 99 21.31 19.93 13.36
C ARG A 99 19.83 19.58 13.15
N THR A 100 19.53 18.91 12.04
CA THR A 100 18.17 18.45 11.70
C THR A 100 18.19 16.98 11.31
N VAL A 101 17.34 16.20 11.96
CA VAL A 101 17.08 14.79 11.66
C VAL A 101 15.72 14.69 11.00
N PHE A 102 15.69 14.23 9.77
CA PHE A 102 14.47 13.92 9.04
C PHE A 102 14.18 12.43 9.08
N ALA A 103 13.03 12.03 9.61
CA ALA A 103 12.44 10.72 9.47
C ALA A 103 11.27 10.84 8.48
N LEU A 104 11.40 10.20 7.32
CA LEU A 104 10.42 10.31 6.23
C LEU A 104 9.75 8.96 6.01
N ASP A 105 8.41 8.91 5.92
CA ASP A 105 7.80 7.77 5.26
C ASP A 105 8.14 7.77 3.77
N PHE A 106 8.00 6.64 3.12
CA PHE A 106 8.32 6.49 1.70
C PHE A 106 7.08 6.58 0.82
N ASP A 107 6.11 5.68 1.04
CA ASP A 107 4.90 5.58 0.23
C ASP A 107 3.93 6.72 0.57
N GLY A 108 3.65 7.60 -0.39
CA GLY A 108 2.78 8.75 -0.18
C GLY A 108 3.50 10.00 0.36
N VAL A 109 4.78 9.90 0.72
CA VAL A 109 5.63 11.05 1.12
C VAL A 109 6.70 11.34 0.08
N VAL A 110 7.56 10.36 -0.20
CA VAL A 110 8.62 10.47 -1.21
C VAL A 110 8.13 10.04 -2.58
N CYS A 111 7.30 9.00 -2.63
CA CYS A 111 6.89 8.34 -3.86
C CYS A 111 5.39 8.03 -3.89
N ASP A 112 4.70 8.36 -4.99
CA ASP A 112 3.42 7.77 -5.34
C ASP A 112 3.69 6.36 -5.90
N SER A 113 3.57 5.37 -5.05
CA SER A 113 3.72 3.95 -5.37
C SER A 113 2.39 3.21 -5.45
N GLU A 114 1.27 3.92 -5.41
CA GLU A 114 -0.06 3.30 -5.48
C GLU A 114 -0.22 2.46 -6.75
N PRO A 115 0.11 2.96 -7.96
CA PRO A 115 -0.09 2.19 -9.18
C PRO A 115 0.72 0.89 -9.20
N GLU A 116 1.98 0.91 -8.74
CA GLU A 116 2.81 -0.29 -8.62
C GLU A 116 2.22 -1.28 -7.62
N SER A 117 1.83 -0.78 -6.45
CA SER A 117 1.26 -1.59 -5.37
C SER A 117 -0.03 -2.29 -5.79
N SER A 118 -0.89 -1.59 -6.50
CA SER A 118 -2.14 -2.12 -7.05
C SER A 118 -1.90 -3.19 -8.12
N ILE A 119 -0.96 -2.96 -9.04
CA ILE A 119 -0.56 -3.93 -10.08
C ILE A 119 0.04 -5.18 -9.42
N SER A 120 0.91 -5.02 -8.42
CA SER A 120 1.47 -6.14 -7.66
C SER A 120 0.39 -6.93 -6.92
N GLY A 121 -0.61 -6.24 -6.34
CA GLY A 121 -1.77 -6.87 -5.71
C GLY A 121 -2.59 -7.70 -6.68
N TRP A 122 -2.87 -7.17 -7.87
CA TRP A 122 -3.54 -7.91 -8.95
C TRP A 122 -2.74 -9.14 -9.38
N LYS A 123 -1.43 -8.98 -9.68
CA LYS A 123 -0.55 -10.08 -10.09
C LYS A 123 -0.49 -11.18 -9.03
N HIS A 124 -0.38 -10.81 -7.75
CA HIS A 124 -0.39 -11.78 -6.65
C HIS A 124 -1.75 -12.48 -6.52
N GLY A 125 -2.85 -11.77 -6.72
CA GLY A 125 -4.20 -12.34 -6.75
C GLY A 125 -4.37 -13.38 -7.85
N VAL A 126 -3.93 -13.08 -9.07
CA VAL A 126 -3.94 -14.01 -10.21
C VAL A 126 -3.12 -15.27 -9.92
N GLN A 127 -1.96 -15.14 -9.29
CA GLN A 127 -1.12 -16.28 -8.93
C GLN A 127 -1.74 -17.12 -7.81
N LEU A 128 -2.32 -16.48 -6.80
CA LEU A 128 -2.85 -17.15 -5.61
C LEU A 128 -4.21 -17.82 -5.88
N TRP A 129 -5.01 -17.24 -6.78
CA TRP A 129 -6.35 -17.71 -7.11
C TRP A 129 -6.60 -17.81 -8.63
N PRO A 130 -5.87 -18.70 -9.33
CA PRO A 130 -5.97 -18.80 -10.80
C PRO A 130 -7.37 -19.21 -11.30
N ASP A 131 -8.18 -19.84 -10.45
CA ASP A 131 -9.55 -20.22 -10.79
C ASP A 131 -10.57 -19.07 -10.59
N VAL A 132 -10.14 -17.96 -9.94
CA VAL A 132 -11.00 -16.79 -9.67
C VAL A 132 -10.75 -15.71 -10.70
N PHE A 133 -9.49 -15.41 -10.96
CA PHE A 133 -9.12 -14.34 -11.88
C PHE A 133 -9.09 -14.83 -13.35
N PRO A 134 -9.40 -13.95 -14.31
CA PRO A 134 -9.35 -14.32 -15.73
C PRO A 134 -7.92 -14.64 -16.16
N ALA A 135 -7.80 -15.52 -17.16
CA ALA A 135 -6.50 -15.85 -17.74
C ALA A 135 -5.80 -14.56 -18.24
N PRO A 136 -4.49 -14.43 -17.99
CA PRO A 136 -3.72 -13.29 -18.49
C PRO A 136 -3.86 -13.14 -20.01
N SER A 137 -3.74 -11.89 -20.51
CA SER A 137 -3.73 -11.58 -21.95
C SER A 137 -5.07 -11.76 -22.67
N SER A 138 -6.20 -11.68 -21.98
CA SER A 138 -7.52 -11.55 -22.60
C SER A 138 -8.04 -10.12 -22.47
N ALA A 139 -8.80 -9.64 -23.47
CA ALA A 139 -9.44 -8.30 -23.38
C ALA A 139 -10.36 -8.16 -22.17
N ALA A 140 -10.98 -9.25 -21.73
CA ALA A 140 -11.77 -9.28 -20.48
C ALA A 140 -10.87 -9.09 -19.25
N SER A 141 -9.69 -9.75 -19.24
CA SER A 141 -8.69 -9.58 -18.18
C SER A 141 -8.24 -8.12 -18.05
N ASP A 142 -7.97 -7.45 -19.16
CA ASP A 142 -7.49 -6.07 -19.18
C ASP A 142 -8.56 -5.10 -18.67
N ALA A 143 -9.83 -5.29 -19.06
CA ALA A 143 -10.95 -4.48 -18.60
C ALA A 143 -11.22 -4.67 -17.09
N ASP A 144 -11.18 -5.91 -16.62
CA ASP A 144 -11.36 -6.22 -15.20
C ASP A 144 -10.18 -5.70 -14.36
N MET A 145 -8.95 -5.86 -14.84
CA MET A 145 -7.78 -5.29 -14.19
C MET A 145 -7.91 -3.78 -14.05
N ALA A 146 -8.22 -3.06 -15.14
CA ALA A 146 -8.37 -1.60 -15.10
C ALA A 146 -9.44 -1.16 -14.09
N ARG A 147 -10.58 -1.87 -14.03
CA ARG A 147 -11.65 -1.61 -13.06
C ARG A 147 -11.19 -1.83 -11.62
N VAL A 148 -10.47 -2.93 -11.36
CA VAL A 148 -9.97 -3.26 -10.02
C VAL A 148 -8.88 -2.27 -9.60
N LEU A 149 -7.93 -1.91 -10.47
CA LEU A 149 -6.90 -0.91 -10.18
C LEU A 149 -7.53 0.45 -9.85
N HIS A 150 -8.58 0.86 -10.59
CA HIS A 150 -9.33 2.07 -10.23
C HIS A 150 -9.92 1.98 -8.82
N GLY A 151 -10.52 0.85 -8.45
CA GLY A 151 -11.06 0.63 -7.11
C GLY A 151 -9.97 0.66 -6.03
N LEU A 152 -8.82 0.02 -6.28
CA LEU A 152 -7.67 0.03 -5.37
C LEU A 152 -7.14 1.43 -5.12
N LYS A 153 -7.08 2.27 -6.16
CA LYS A 153 -6.70 3.69 -6.02
C LYS A 153 -7.66 4.44 -5.10
N VAL A 154 -8.97 4.20 -5.21
CA VAL A 154 -9.99 4.84 -4.33
C VAL A 154 -9.80 4.44 -2.87
N VAL A 155 -9.50 3.17 -2.61
CA VAL A 155 -9.34 2.64 -1.24
C VAL A 155 -7.90 2.75 -0.71
N ARG A 156 -6.96 3.32 -1.47
CA ARG A 156 -5.56 3.46 -1.06
C ARG A 156 -5.36 4.12 0.32
N PRO A 157 -6.17 5.12 0.73
CA PRO A 157 -6.02 5.74 2.04
C PRO A 157 -6.08 4.77 3.22
N VAL A 158 -6.77 3.64 3.12
CA VAL A 158 -6.90 2.68 4.25
C VAL A 158 -5.90 1.53 4.22
N ILE A 159 -5.11 1.41 3.16
CA ILE A 159 -4.09 0.35 3.02
C ILE A 159 -2.86 0.70 3.86
N GLU A 160 -2.49 -0.17 4.80
CA GLU A 160 -1.31 -0.02 5.64
C GLU A 160 -0.11 -0.84 5.14
N THR A 161 -0.35 -2.06 4.65
CA THR A 161 0.70 -2.97 4.17
C THR A 161 0.40 -3.48 2.78
N GLY A 162 1.44 -3.63 1.95
CA GLY A 162 1.31 -3.90 0.52
C GLY A 162 0.47 -5.13 0.17
N PHE A 163 0.55 -6.22 0.96
CA PHE A 163 -0.21 -7.45 0.69
C PHE A 163 -1.73 -7.25 0.74
N GLU A 164 -2.22 -6.23 1.44
CA GLU A 164 -3.64 -5.90 1.54
C GLU A 164 -4.25 -5.60 0.17
N ASN A 165 -3.44 -5.05 -0.76
CA ASN A 165 -3.86 -4.87 -2.15
C ASN A 165 -4.30 -6.18 -2.81
N THR A 166 -3.73 -7.32 -2.43
CA THR A 166 -4.11 -8.64 -2.98
C THR A 166 -5.52 -9.04 -2.55
N LEU A 167 -5.86 -8.83 -1.27
CA LEU A 167 -7.18 -9.15 -0.74
C LEU A 167 -8.24 -8.21 -1.35
N LEU A 168 -7.91 -6.92 -1.39
CA LEU A 168 -8.77 -5.89 -1.97
C LEU A 168 -8.97 -6.10 -3.47
N ALA A 169 -7.92 -6.49 -4.21
CA ALA A 169 -8.05 -6.83 -5.63
C ALA A 169 -9.08 -7.94 -5.84
N ARG A 170 -9.05 -9.01 -5.04
CA ARG A 170 -10.03 -10.09 -5.11
C ARG A 170 -11.43 -9.64 -4.68
N ALA A 171 -11.55 -8.93 -3.57
CA ALA A 171 -12.85 -8.45 -3.08
C ALA A 171 -13.56 -7.55 -4.10
N LEU A 172 -12.81 -6.61 -4.71
CA LEU A 172 -13.30 -5.71 -5.75
C LEU A 172 -13.57 -6.44 -7.08
N PHE A 173 -12.75 -7.44 -7.42
CA PHE A 173 -12.96 -8.25 -8.61
C PHE A 173 -14.26 -9.05 -8.53
N GLU A 174 -14.45 -9.80 -7.44
CA GLU A 174 -15.65 -10.61 -7.17
C GLU A 174 -16.87 -9.74 -6.81
N ARG A 175 -16.72 -8.42 -6.60
CA ARG A 175 -17.78 -7.51 -6.13
C ARG A 175 -18.48 -8.04 -4.88
N LEU A 176 -17.67 -8.41 -3.88
CA LEU A 176 -18.20 -9.00 -2.66
C LEU A 176 -19.18 -8.05 -1.96
N PRO A 177 -20.36 -8.54 -1.54
CA PRO A 177 -21.28 -7.74 -0.73
C PRO A 177 -20.63 -7.26 0.56
N GLY A 178 -20.79 -5.97 0.90
CA GLY A 178 -20.16 -5.34 2.06
C GLY A 178 -18.68 -4.97 1.86
N TYR A 179 -18.19 -5.00 0.62
CA TYR A 179 -16.85 -4.57 0.24
C TYR A 179 -16.89 -3.61 -0.95
N ALA A 180 -17.88 -2.74 -1.02
CA ALA A 180 -17.81 -1.59 -1.91
C ALA A 180 -16.70 -0.64 -1.46
N ALA A 181 -16.23 0.24 -2.34
CA ALA A 181 -15.12 1.14 -1.99
C ALA A 181 -15.44 2.00 -0.76
N GLU A 182 -16.69 2.42 -0.62
CA GLU A 182 -17.19 3.19 0.52
C GLU A 182 -17.14 2.39 1.83
N ASP A 183 -17.54 1.12 1.81
CA ASP A 183 -17.49 0.22 2.96
C ASP A 183 -16.04 -0.02 3.40
N ILE A 184 -15.15 -0.23 2.42
CA ILE A 184 -13.72 -0.46 2.65
C ILE A 184 -13.09 0.79 3.27
N VAL A 185 -13.35 1.98 2.72
CA VAL A 185 -12.81 3.24 3.26
C VAL A 185 -13.33 3.53 4.66
N ALA A 186 -14.58 3.14 4.95
CA ALA A 186 -15.20 3.39 6.25
C ALA A 186 -14.62 2.50 7.38
N ASP A 187 -14.32 1.22 7.11
CA ASP A 187 -13.92 0.27 8.17
C ASP A 187 -13.03 -0.88 7.64
N TRP A 188 -11.94 -0.56 6.95
CA TRP A 188 -11.02 -1.59 6.48
C TRP A 188 -10.43 -2.44 7.61
N GLY A 189 -10.10 -1.81 8.74
CA GLY A 189 -9.57 -2.52 9.92
C GLY A 189 -10.50 -3.61 10.45
N GLY A 190 -11.80 -3.36 10.44
CA GLY A 190 -12.84 -4.35 10.81
C GLY A 190 -13.08 -5.41 9.73
N LEU A 191 -12.95 -5.05 8.45
CA LEU A 191 -13.21 -5.95 7.31
C LEU A 191 -12.05 -6.92 7.03
N LEU A 192 -10.80 -6.48 7.18
CA LEU A 192 -9.59 -7.26 6.86
C LEU A 192 -9.53 -8.63 7.56
N PRO A 193 -9.76 -8.74 8.89
CA PRO A 193 -9.75 -10.05 9.57
C PRO A 193 -10.77 -11.03 8.99
N GLY A 194 -11.93 -10.54 8.58
CA GLY A 194 -12.99 -11.33 7.95
C GLY A 194 -12.56 -11.95 6.62
N LEU A 195 -11.86 -11.19 5.76
CA LEU A 195 -11.31 -11.70 4.50
C LEU A 195 -10.18 -12.70 4.74
N MET A 196 -9.26 -12.41 5.67
CA MET A 196 -8.18 -13.32 6.05
C MET A 196 -8.74 -14.69 6.50
N ALA A 197 -9.75 -14.67 7.36
CA ALA A 197 -10.41 -15.89 7.83
C ALA A 197 -11.19 -16.60 6.70
N ARG A 198 -11.96 -15.87 5.90
CA ARG A 198 -12.76 -16.39 4.78
C ARG A 198 -11.93 -17.17 3.78
N TRP A 199 -10.75 -16.67 3.45
CA TRP A 199 -9.84 -17.26 2.48
C TRP A 199 -8.72 -18.09 3.12
N LYS A 200 -8.75 -18.26 4.45
CA LYS A 200 -7.78 -19.05 5.25
C LYS A 200 -6.34 -18.63 4.98
N LEU A 201 -6.10 -17.32 5.02
CA LEU A 201 -4.79 -16.73 4.70
C LEU A 201 -3.95 -16.53 5.97
N ASP A 202 -2.65 -16.79 5.87
CA ASP A 202 -1.65 -16.42 6.85
C ASP A 202 -1.00 -15.08 6.47
N ARG A 203 -0.89 -14.15 7.43
CA ARG A 203 -0.32 -12.82 7.18
C ARG A 203 1.14 -12.88 6.69
N ALA A 204 1.95 -13.74 7.31
CA ALA A 204 3.37 -13.82 6.96
C ALA A 204 3.56 -14.41 5.55
N GLU A 205 2.71 -15.38 5.17
CA GLU A 205 2.70 -15.94 3.82
C GLU A 205 2.26 -14.90 2.79
N MET A 206 1.25 -14.10 3.09
CA MET A 206 0.78 -13.02 2.22
C MET A 206 1.87 -11.97 2.01
N VAL A 207 2.57 -11.55 3.06
CA VAL A 207 3.70 -10.61 2.97
C VAL A 207 4.83 -11.16 2.12
N ARG A 208 5.20 -12.45 2.33
CA ARG A 208 6.25 -13.11 1.53
C ARG A 208 5.86 -13.24 0.07
N GLY A 209 4.65 -13.73 -0.21
CA GLY A 209 4.14 -13.90 -1.57
C GLY A 209 4.06 -12.59 -2.33
N TYR A 210 3.53 -11.55 -1.70
CA TYR A 210 3.46 -10.22 -2.29
C TYR A 210 4.87 -9.63 -2.58
N GLY A 211 5.83 -9.82 -1.67
CA GLY A 211 7.21 -9.43 -1.91
C GLY A 211 7.82 -10.20 -3.08
N LYS A 212 7.56 -11.51 -3.16
CA LYS A 212 8.05 -12.35 -4.27
C LYS A 212 7.53 -11.91 -5.64
N ILE A 213 6.27 -11.50 -5.74
CA ILE A 213 5.72 -10.95 -6.99
C ILE A 213 6.52 -9.76 -7.49
N ARG A 214 6.91 -8.86 -6.59
CA ARG A 214 7.76 -7.71 -6.92
C ARG A 214 9.17 -8.13 -7.34
N ASP A 215 9.78 -9.04 -6.59
CA ASP A 215 11.11 -9.58 -6.92
C ASP A 215 11.10 -10.26 -8.31
N ASP A 216 10.08 -11.06 -8.61
CA ASP A 216 9.93 -11.74 -9.89
C ASP A 216 9.69 -10.71 -11.03
N TRP A 217 8.90 -9.67 -10.78
CA TRP A 217 8.66 -8.61 -11.76
C TRP A 217 9.93 -7.79 -12.02
N MET A 218 10.64 -7.38 -10.98
CA MET A 218 11.94 -6.70 -11.11
C MET A 218 12.95 -7.54 -11.89
N ALA A 219 13.02 -8.84 -11.62
CA ALA A 219 13.94 -9.74 -12.32
C ALA A 219 13.59 -9.95 -13.79
N ALA A 220 12.30 -9.92 -14.13
CA ALA A 220 11.82 -10.10 -15.52
C ALA A 220 11.81 -8.79 -16.30
N ASP A 221 11.43 -7.68 -15.68
CA ASP A 221 11.27 -6.36 -16.28
C ASP A 221 11.39 -5.26 -15.22
N MET A 222 12.63 -4.90 -14.90
CA MET A 222 12.95 -3.85 -13.93
C MET A 222 12.31 -2.51 -14.32
N GLN A 223 12.38 -2.15 -15.60
CA GLN A 223 11.86 -0.88 -16.08
C GLN A 223 10.33 -0.82 -15.96
N GLY A 224 9.63 -1.90 -16.34
CA GLY A 224 8.18 -1.97 -16.21
C GLY A 224 7.72 -1.99 -14.74
N TRP A 225 8.55 -2.50 -13.80
CA TRP A 225 8.25 -2.39 -12.37
C TRP A 225 8.50 -0.97 -11.84
N LEU A 226 9.53 -0.28 -12.31
CA LEU A 226 9.85 1.08 -11.89
C LEU A 226 8.86 2.12 -12.44
N GLU A 227 8.38 1.94 -13.68
CA GLU A 227 7.56 2.93 -14.40
C GLU A 227 6.38 3.46 -13.57
N PRO A 228 5.55 2.61 -12.92
CA PRO A 228 4.39 3.05 -12.15
C PRO A 228 4.71 3.64 -10.77
N ASN A 229 5.97 3.71 -10.37
CA ASN A 229 6.40 4.41 -9.17
C ASN A 229 6.79 5.85 -9.53
N LEU A 230 6.13 6.85 -8.96
CA LEU A 230 6.34 8.26 -9.30
C LEU A 230 6.87 9.01 -8.07
N ILE A 231 8.15 9.40 -8.09
CA ILE A 231 8.68 10.29 -7.06
C ILE A 231 8.02 11.65 -7.21
N TYR A 232 7.56 12.23 -6.10
CA TYR A 232 6.90 13.53 -6.13
C TYR A 232 7.84 14.64 -6.60
N PRO A 233 7.33 15.63 -7.36
CA PRO A 233 8.17 16.67 -7.97
C PRO A 233 9.05 17.42 -6.95
N GLY A 234 10.33 17.51 -7.22
CA GLY A 234 11.31 18.22 -6.40
C GLY A 234 11.74 17.51 -5.09
N VAL A 235 11.06 16.42 -4.72
CA VAL A 235 11.34 15.72 -3.45
C VAL A 235 12.68 14.99 -3.49
N ALA A 236 12.99 14.29 -4.60
CA ALA A 236 14.28 13.60 -4.69
C ALA A 236 15.46 14.59 -4.61
N GLU A 237 15.42 15.68 -5.37
CA GLU A 237 16.46 16.70 -5.39
C GLU A 237 16.62 17.38 -4.02
N ALA A 238 15.52 17.61 -3.31
CA ALA A 238 15.57 18.20 -1.97
C ALA A 238 16.12 17.21 -0.93
N CYS A 239 15.76 15.92 -1.02
CA CYS A 239 16.34 14.87 -0.18
C CYS A 239 17.84 14.69 -0.45
N ILE A 240 18.28 14.74 -1.72
CA ILE A 240 19.71 14.70 -2.08
C ILE A 240 20.45 15.88 -1.44
N ALA A 241 19.93 17.10 -1.59
CA ALA A 241 20.55 18.28 -0.99
C ALA A 241 20.65 18.17 0.55
N ALA A 242 19.62 17.62 1.20
CA ALA A 242 19.65 17.38 2.65
C ALA A 242 20.65 16.27 3.03
N GLU A 243 20.73 15.18 2.26
CA GLU A 243 21.64 14.07 2.55
C GLU A 243 23.11 14.44 2.32
N GLU A 244 23.40 15.30 1.36
CA GLU A 244 24.75 15.80 1.09
C GLU A 244 25.21 16.87 2.11
N SER A 245 24.28 17.41 2.91
CA SER A 245 24.60 18.46 3.90
C SER A 245 24.98 17.86 5.25
N PRO A 246 26.11 18.27 5.85
CA PRO A 246 26.46 17.84 7.21
C PRO A 246 25.51 18.40 8.28
N ALA A 247 24.63 19.35 7.92
CA ALA A 247 23.61 19.87 8.82
C ALA A 247 22.40 18.95 8.96
N CYS A 248 22.23 17.98 8.07
CA CYS A 248 21.07 17.12 8.02
C CYS A 248 21.44 15.63 8.11
N ALA A 249 20.51 14.84 8.64
CA ALA A 249 20.52 13.40 8.53
C ALA A 249 19.12 12.93 8.06
N VAL A 250 19.07 12.22 6.93
CA VAL A 250 17.81 11.74 6.35
C VAL A 250 17.66 10.24 6.60
N PHE A 251 16.52 9.86 7.15
CA PHE A 251 16.14 8.47 7.42
C PHE A 251 14.82 8.16 6.74
N ILE A 252 14.72 6.97 6.17
CA ILE A 252 13.46 6.44 5.65
C ILE A 252 12.86 5.49 6.69
N VAL A 253 11.62 5.77 7.13
CA VAL A 253 10.92 5.00 8.17
C VAL A 253 9.58 4.54 7.61
N THR A 254 9.54 3.36 7.00
CA THR A 254 8.43 2.91 6.16
C THR A 254 7.90 1.53 6.51
N THR A 255 6.68 1.22 6.11
CA THR A 255 6.14 -0.16 6.12
C THR A 255 6.58 -0.95 4.89
N LYS A 256 7.01 -0.27 3.80
CA LYS A 256 7.53 -0.92 2.59
C LYS A 256 8.81 -1.70 2.88
N GLN A 257 9.02 -2.84 2.23
CA GLN A 257 10.27 -3.58 2.37
C GLN A 257 11.44 -2.74 1.82
N ALA A 258 12.49 -2.58 2.61
CA ALA A 258 13.61 -1.66 2.36
C ALA A 258 14.17 -1.77 0.94
N ARG A 259 14.42 -3.01 0.43
CA ARG A 259 14.97 -3.24 -0.90
C ARG A 259 14.16 -2.60 -2.04
N PHE A 260 12.82 -2.51 -1.91
CA PHE A 260 11.98 -1.87 -2.91
C PHE A 260 12.02 -0.35 -2.81
N ALA A 261 12.03 0.21 -1.59
CA ALA A 261 12.19 1.64 -1.39
C ALA A 261 13.55 2.11 -1.92
N SER A 262 14.64 1.42 -1.55
CA SER A 262 15.99 1.74 -2.02
C SER A 262 16.11 1.65 -3.54
N ALA A 263 15.58 0.57 -4.17
CA ALA A 263 15.63 0.45 -5.63
C ALA A 263 14.91 1.60 -6.35
N ILE A 264 13.75 2.05 -5.83
CA ILE A 264 13.02 3.18 -6.44
C ILE A 264 13.79 4.48 -6.23
N MET A 265 14.29 4.75 -5.02
CA MET A 265 15.08 5.95 -4.74
C MET A 265 16.32 6.04 -5.64
N GLU A 266 17.08 4.96 -5.75
CA GLU A 266 18.30 4.91 -6.56
C GLU A 266 18.00 5.02 -8.06
N GLN A 267 17.08 4.22 -8.58
CA GLN A 267 16.88 4.09 -10.03
C GLN A 267 16.03 5.22 -10.63
N LYS A 268 15.12 5.82 -9.85
CA LYS A 268 14.24 6.91 -10.33
C LYS A 268 14.59 8.27 -9.76
N GLY A 269 15.07 8.30 -8.52
CA GLY A 269 15.38 9.56 -7.83
C GLY A 269 16.84 9.94 -7.86
N ASN A 270 17.74 9.04 -8.26
CA ASN A 270 19.18 9.17 -8.04
C ASN A 270 19.51 9.55 -6.59
N LEU A 271 18.61 9.12 -5.66
CA LEU A 271 18.71 9.39 -4.24
C LEU A 271 19.30 8.16 -3.54
N HIS A 272 20.47 8.31 -2.97
CA HIS A 272 21.17 7.25 -2.26
C HIS A 272 21.07 7.47 -0.76
N ILE A 273 20.21 6.71 -0.08
CA ILE A 273 20.14 6.66 1.38
C ILE A 273 20.86 5.39 1.84
N PRO A 274 21.86 5.47 2.73
CA PRO A 274 22.57 4.29 3.25
C PRO A 274 21.60 3.25 3.84
N PRO A 275 21.83 1.94 3.62
CA PRO A 275 20.91 0.89 4.08
C PRO A 275 20.58 0.94 5.58
N GLU A 276 21.53 1.36 6.42
CA GLU A 276 21.37 1.55 7.87
C GLU A 276 20.46 2.69 8.26
N ARG A 277 20.09 3.56 7.30
CA ARG A 277 19.13 4.65 7.46
C ARG A 277 17.77 4.36 6.82
N VAL A 278 17.54 3.13 6.32
CA VAL A 278 16.26 2.69 5.75
C VAL A 278 15.60 1.67 6.66
N PHE A 279 14.72 2.13 7.52
CA PHE A 279 13.98 1.30 8.48
C PHE A 279 12.68 0.78 7.86
N SER A 280 12.59 -0.54 7.73
CA SER A 280 11.40 -1.21 7.18
C SER A 280 10.69 -2.01 8.27
N GLN A 281 9.53 -1.54 8.71
CA GLN A 281 8.73 -2.25 9.72
C GLN A 281 8.36 -3.67 9.29
N THR A 282 8.09 -3.90 8.00
CA THR A 282 7.77 -5.23 7.46
C THR A 282 8.94 -6.22 7.58
N VAL A 283 10.18 -5.72 7.61
CA VAL A 283 11.39 -6.55 7.72
C VAL A 283 11.83 -6.68 9.18
N SER A 284 11.93 -5.57 9.91
CA SER A 284 12.43 -5.55 11.28
C SER A 284 11.39 -5.96 12.32
N GLY A 285 10.09 -5.76 12.01
CA GLY A 285 9.00 -5.89 12.98
C GLY A 285 8.88 -4.70 13.92
N LEU A 286 9.82 -3.73 13.92
CA LEU A 286 9.80 -2.57 14.80
C LEU A 286 8.76 -1.54 14.35
N PRO A 287 7.85 -1.11 15.25
CA PRO A 287 6.95 -0.01 14.98
C PRO A 287 7.70 1.30 14.69
N LYS A 288 7.12 2.18 13.89
CA LYS A 288 7.72 3.51 13.61
C LYS A 288 7.99 4.30 14.88
N THR A 289 7.14 4.19 15.91
CA THR A 289 7.36 4.84 17.22
C THR A 289 8.64 4.40 17.92
N GLU A 290 9.00 3.12 17.85
CA GLU A 290 10.26 2.63 18.42
C GLU A 290 11.46 3.17 17.64
N VAL A 291 11.39 3.16 16.30
CA VAL A 291 12.45 3.76 15.45
C VAL A 291 12.64 5.24 15.78
N LEU A 292 11.55 6.01 15.92
CA LEU A 292 11.64 7.42 16.27
C LEU A 292 12.22 7.63 17.67
N THR A 293 11.93 6.74 18.62
CA THR A 293 12.53 6.77 19.97
C THR A 293 14.04 6.57 19.91
N ASP A 294 14.49 5.57 19.13
CA ASP A 294 15.92 5.28 18.97
C ASP A 294 16.65 6.43 18.26
N LEU A 295 16.05 7.01 17.22
CA LEU A 295 16.60 8.18 16.52
C LEU A 295 16.69 9.41 17.43
N ALA A 296 15.66 9.67 18.26
CA ALA A 296 15.69 10.77 19.22
C ALA A 296 16.77 10.59 20.27
N ALA A 297 16.95 9.35 20.76
CA ALA A 297 17.99 9.04 21.76
C ALA A 297 19.42 9.16 21.19
N ALA A 298 19.60 8.90 19.88
CA ALA A 298 20.89 9.01 19.22
C ALA A 298 21.22 10.44 18.77
N ALA A 299 20.22 11.28 18.51
CA ALA A 299 20.38 12.64 18.00
C ALA A 299 21.07 13.58 19.02
N ALA A 300 21.75 14.61 18.53
CA ALA A 300 22.26 15.67 19.39
C ALA A 300 21.14 16.33 20.20
N PRO A 301 21.35 16.71 21.46
CA PRO A 301 20.28 17.27 22.32
C PRO A 301 19.63 18.55 21.76
N SER A 302 20.32 19.27 20.88
CA SER A 302 19.84 20.49 20.22
C SER A 302 19.31 20.22 18.80
N ALA A 303 19.29 18.97 18.35
CA ALA A 303 18.83 18.66 17.00
C ALA A 303 17.32 18.88 16.86
N ARG A 304 16.93 19.44 15.74
CA ARG A 304 15.54 19.51 15.30
C ARG A 304 15.13 18.13 14.77
N LEU A 305 14.08 17.53 15.30
CA LEU A 305 13.58 16.22 14.92
C LEU A 305 12.29 16.39 14.10
N VAL A 306 12.28 15.96 12.85
CA VAL A 306 11.17 16.15 11.91
C VAL A 306 10.69 14.79 11.43
N PHE A 307 9.41 14.47 11.65
CA PHE A 307 8.77 13.27 11.11
C PHE A 307 7.68 13.65 10.12
N VAL A 308 7.81 13.13 8.88
CA VAL A 308 6.88 13.40 7.78
C VAL A 308 6.20 12.11 7.36
N GLU A 309 4.87 12.12 7.35
CA GLU A 309 4.02 10.93 7.23
C GLU A 309 2.77 11.26 6.40
N ASP A 310 2.22 10.27 5.69
CA ASP A 310 0.98 10.41 4.95
C ASP A 310 -0.26 9.84 5.68
N LYS A 311 -0.04 9.04 6.76
CA LYS A 311 -1.11 8.41 7.54
C LYS A 311 -1.38 9.14 8.85
N MET A 312 -2.58 9.70 8.97
CA MET A 312 -3.01 10.36 10.22
C MET A 312 -2.95 9.42 11.43
N SER A 313 -3.34 8.14 11.25
CA SER A 313 -3.31 7.14 12.32
C SER A 313 -1.90 6.87 12.86
N THR A 314 -0.87 6.99 12.04
CA THR A 314 0.53 6.86 12.46
C THR A 314 0.94 8.08 13.31
N LEU A 315 0.61 9.28 12.87
CA LEU A 315 0.91 10.51 13.63
C LEU A 315 0.17 10.54 14.98
N GLU A 316 -1.10 10.08 15.02
CA GLU A 316 -1.85 9.94 16.26
C GLU A 316 -1.17 8.97 17.25
N LYS A 317 -0.61 7.86 16.77
CA LYS A 317 0.19 6.92 17.60
C LYS A 317 1.46 7.59 18.12
N VAL A 318 2.15 8.39 17.29
CA VAL A 318 3.33 9.15 17.74
C VAL A 318 2.96 10.22 18.77
N CYS A 319 1.83 10.91 18.60
CA CYS A 319 1.33 11.87 19.58
C CYS A 319 1.03 11.24 20.94
N ALA A 320 0.60 9.97 20.96
CA ALA A 320 0.23 9.23 22.15
C ALA A 320 1.42 8.53 22.84
N ALA A 321 2.57 8.42 22.17
CA ALA A 321 3.75 7.75 22.70
C ALA A 321 4.58 8.71 23.57
N GLU A 322 4.96 8.24 24.77
CA GLU A 322 5.86 8.96 25.67
C GLU A 322 7.26 9.08 25.06
N GLY A 323 7.90 10.24 25.27
CA GLY A 323 9.27 10.50 24.82
C GLY A 323 9.39 10.96 23.35
N LEU A 324 8.27 11.09 22.64
CA LEU A 324 8.23 11.60 21.26
C LEU A 324 7.70 13.03 21.14
N GLU A 325 7.64 13.77 22.26
CA GLU A 325 7.13 15.13 22.31
C GLU A 325 8.02 16.12 21.54
N THR A 326 9.30 15.81 21.40
CA THR A 326 10.29 16.65 20.70
C THR A 326 10.21 16.58 19.18
N TRP A 327 9.51 15.58 18.64
CA TRP A 327 9.32 15.46 17.20
C TRP A 327 8.32 16.49 16.68
N GLU A 328 8.73 17.27 15.69
CA GLU A 328 7.82 18.03 14.84
C GLU A 328 7.14 17.07 13.87
N LEU A 329 5.81 17.02 13.90
CA LEU A 329 5.02 16.07 13.13
C LEU A 329 4.34 16.76 11.96
N PHE A 330 4.51 16.19 10.77
CA PHE A 330 3.91 16.70 9.55
C PHE A 330 3.07 15.63 8.84
N LEU A 331 1.78 15.95 8.59
CA LEU A 331 0.94 15.22 7.66
C LEU A 331 1.04 15.87 6.30
N VAL A 332 1.38 15.10 5.27
CA VAL A 332 1.41 15.61 3.90
C VAL A 332 0.00 15.73 3.32
N ASP A 333 -0.30 16.77 2.54
CA ASP A 333 -1.62 16.98 1.94
C ASP A 333 -1.80 16.24 0.61
N TRP A 334 -0.71 15.76 0.00
CA TRP A 334 -0.67 15.05 -1.28
C TRP A 334 -0.64 13.52 -1.16
N GLY A 335 -0.46 12.96 0.05
CA GLY A 335 -0.30 11.54 0.30
C GLY A 335 -1.63 10.76 0.37
N TYR A 336 -1.55 9.53 0.89
CA TYR A 336 -2.68 8.60 0.96
C TYR A 336 -3.52 8.83 2.21
N ASN A 337 -4.11 10.01 2.32
CA ASN A 337 -5.02 10.39 3.38
C ASN A 337 -6.29 11.03 2.84
N THR A 338 -7.32 11.04 3.65
CA THR A 338 -8.63 11.60 3.32
C THR A 338 -8.74 13.07 3.72
N ALA A 339 -9.69 13.80 3.13
CA ALA A 339 -10.00 15.17 3.54
C ALA A 339 -10.39 15.24 5.04
N ALA A 340 -11.06 14.21 5.57
CA ALA A 340 -11.43 14.14 6.99
C ALA A 340 -10.19 13.98 7.88
N GLU A 341 -9.19 13.21 7.46
CA GLU A 341 -7.92 13.07 8.17
C GLU A 341 -7.12 14.37 8.17
N ARG A 342 -7.05 15.06 7.03
CA ARG A 342 -6.42 16.40 6.97
C ARG A 342 -7.11 17.42 7.86
N ALA A 343 -8.45 17.39 7.95
CA ALA A 343 -9.18 18.25 8.88
C ALA A 343 -8.81 17.95 10.34
N ARG A 344 -8.72 16.65 10.71
CA ARG A 344 -8.26 16.28 12.07
C ARG A 344 -6.83 16.72 12.35
N ALA A 345 -5.95 16.69 11.34
CA ALA A 345 -4.58 17.19 11.51
C ALA A 345 -4.56 18.69 11.82
N VAL A 346 -5.38 19.48 11.14
CA VAL A 346 -5.51 20.94 11.40
C VAL A 346 -6.03 21.21 12.81
N ASP A 347 -6.92 20.37 13.33
CA ASP A 347 -7.47 20.49 14.69
C ASP A 347 -6.51 20.00 15.79
N ASN A 348 -5.43 19.28 15.43
CA ASN A 348 -4.46 18.76 16.38
C ASN A 348 -3.22 19.67 16.48
N PRO A 349 -2.97 20.35 17.61
CA PRO A 349 -1.88 21.32 17.76
C PRO A 349 -0.47 20.68 17.65
N ARG A 350 -0.36 19.36 17.69
CA ARG A 350 0.90 18.62 17.53
C ARG A 350 1.23 18.26 16.07
N ILE A 351 0.26 18.36 15.16
CA ILE A 351 0.41 17.92 13.78
C ILE A 351 0.28 19.10 12.85
N ASN A 352 1.27 19.28 11.99
CA ASN A 352 1.27 20.30 10.95
C ASN A 352 0.84 19.69 9.62
N LEU A 353 -0.10 20.31 8.92
CA LEU A 353 -0.38 19.97 7.53
C LEU A 353 0.61 20.68 6.63
N ILE A 354 1.26 19.96 5.70
CA ILE A 354 2.29 20.53 4.83
C ILE A 354 1.99 20.21 3.37
N SER A 355 2.26 21.17 2.47
CA SER A 355 2.23 20.98 1.02
C SER A 355 3.56 20.41 0.50
N VAL A 356 3.56 19.83 -0.71
CA VAL A 356 4.78 19.33 -1.33
C VAL A 356 5.83 20.44 -1.54
N ASP A 357 5.40 21.63 -1.90
CA ASP A 357 6.28 22.77 -2.11
C ASP A 357 6.93 23.25 -0.81
N ASP A 358 6.17 23.30 0.28
CA ASP A 358 6.66 23.65 1.61
C ASP A 358 7.61 22.56 2.15
N PHE A 359 7.31 21.29 1.90
CA PHE A 359 8.18 20.17 2.27
C PHE A 359 9.53 20.24 1.55
N VAL A 360 9.52 20.46 0.23
CA VAL A 360 10.72 20.64 -0.58
C VAL A 360 11.55 21.85 -0.08
N THR A 361 10.87 22.94 0.27
CA THR A 361 11.50 24.14 0.83
C THR A 361 12.12 23.84 2.20
N MET A 362 11.41 23.16 3.09
CA MET A 362 11.90 22.77 4.42
C MET A 362 13.19 21.93 4.35
N LEU A 363 13.25 20.95 3.44
CA LEU A 363 14.45 20.13 3.24
C LEU A 363 15.64 20.98 2.74
N ARG A 364 15.41 21.86 1.76
CA ARG A 364 16.46 22.75 1.19
C ARG A 364 16.96 23.77 2.19
N ASP A 365 16.06 24.38 2.95
CA ASP A 365 16.43 25.38 3.96
C ASP A 365 17.26 24.74 5.08
N ALA A 366 16.91 23.53 5.51
CA ALA A 366 17.71 22.78 6.47
C ALA A 366 19.11 22.44 5.94
N ALA A 367 19.22 22.10 4.64
CA ALA A 367 20.49 21.77 4.00
C ALA A 367 21.47 22.95 3.95
N VAL A 368 20.96 24.19 3.85
CA VAL A 368 21.81 25.41 3.77
C VAL A 368 22.01 26.08 5.12
N ALA A 369 21.33 25.65 6.17
CA ALA A 369 21.44 26.18 7.54
C ALA A 369 22.74 25.76 8.25
N ALA A 370 23.81 25.48 7.52
CA ALA A 370 25.11 25.01 8.01
C ALA A 370 25.96 26.10 8.74
#